data_348f29656d726e9a6d9c20112c369e67
#
_entry.id   348f29656d726e9a6d9c20112c369e67
#
_cell.length_a   1.000
_cell.length_b   1.000
_cell.length_c   1.000
_cell.angle_alpha   90.00
_cell.angle_beta   90.00
_cell.angle_gamma   90.00
#
_symmetry.space_group_name_H-M   'P 1'
#
loop_
_entity.id
_entity.type
_entity.pdbx_description
1 polymer ?
#
loop_
_entity_poly.entity_id
_entity_poly.type
_entity_poly.pdbx_seq_one_letter_code
_entity_poly.pdbx_strand_id
1 'polypeptide(L)'
;MPIWPFGGKQPKVQDEAFSDLAQMFLSDPDDPTPGGESLDVARCDFSVESLGVIDAHLEVLRGRRLEGPALMKLVLRCGAYVGEVVRRHAATGKPWHWITYDEA
;
A
#
# COMPACT_ATOMS: atom_id res chain seq x y z
N MET A 1 -1.66 2.28 -18.17
CA MET A 1 -0.39 2.68 -18.73
C MET A 1 0.74 2.32 -17.78
N PRO A 2 1.83 1.76 -18.28
CA PRO A 2 2.95 1.48 -17.39
C PRO A 2 3.54 2.77 -16.83
N ILE A 3 4.12 2.66 -15.65
CA ILE A 3 4.71 3.80 -14.98
C ILE A 3 5.80 4.44 -15.83
N TRP A 4 6.54 3.64 -16.53
CA TRP A 4 7.51 4.15 -17.49
C TRP A 4 7.22 3.52 -18.85
N PRO A 5 7.39 4.30 -19.88
CA PRO A 5 7.00 3.86 -21.21
C PRO A 5 7.98 2.91 -21.86
N PHE A 6 9.06 2.62 -21.21
CA PHE A 6 10.11 1.81 -21.80
C PHE A 6 10.11 0.43 -21.23
N GLY A 7 10.31 -0.56 -22.06
CA GLY A 7 10.41 -1.91 -21.61
C GLY A 7 11.58 -2.15 -20.68
N GLY A 8 12.47 -1.19 -20.57
CA GLY A 8 13.66 -1.33 -19.76
C GLY A 8 13.42 -1.61 -18.30
N LYS A 9 12.23 -1.40 -17.84
CA LYS A 9 11.90 -1.72 -16.46
C LYS A 9 12.81 -1.01 -15.49
N GLN A 10 12.24 -0.33 -14.57
CA GLN A 10 12.99 0.29 -13.51
C GLN A 10 12.35 -0.11 -12.20
N PRO A 11 12.56 -1.37 -11.76
CA PRO A 11 11.92 -1.88 -10.56
C PRO A 11 12.15 -0.99 -9.36
N LYS A 12 13.36 -0.40 -9.27
CA LYS A 12 13.69 0.47 -8.16
C LYS A 12 12.78 1.70 -8.13
N VAL A 13 12.53 2.32 -9.27
CA VAL A 13 11.64 3.48 -9.35
C VAL A 13 10.22 3.07 -8.99
N GLN A 14 9.77 1.95 -9.51
CA GLN A 14 8.44 1.46 -9.23
C GLN A 14 8.29 1.07 -7.76
N ASP A 15 9.31 0.41 -7.20
CA ASP A 15 9.31 0.06 -5.77
C ASP A 15 9.21 1.32 -4.91
N GLU A 16 9.93 2.38 -5.27
CA GLU A 16 9.86 3.64 -4.54
C GLU A 16 8.47 4.25 -4.61
N ALA A 17 7.82 4.22 -5.78
CA ALA A 17 6.50 4.77 -5.95
C ALA A 17 5.47 4.06 -5.05
N PHE A 18 5.52 2.75 -5.01
CA PHE A 18 4.60 1.99 -4.17
C PHE A 18 4.96 2.06 -2.70
N SER A 19 6.25 2.14 -2.39
CA SER A 19 6.68 2.37 -1.02
C SER A 19 6.19 3.72 -0.50
N ASP A 20 6.22 4.74 -1.36
CA ASP A 20 5.70 6.07 -1.01
C ASP A 20 4.19 6.02 -0.74
N LEU A 21 3.44 5.28 -1.57
CA LEU A 21 2.01 5.10 -1.34
C LEU A 21 1.74 4.42 -0.01
N ALA A 22 2.55 3.43 0.34
CA ALA A 22 2.43 2.74 1.62
C ALA A 22 2.70 3.69 2.78
N GLN A 23 3.69 4.57 2.64
CA GLN A 23 3.96 5.58 3.67
C GLN A 23 2.81 6.58 3.78
N MET A 24 2.23 6.97 2.66
CA MET A 24 1.07 7.87 2.65
C MET A 24 -0.14 7.24 3.33
N PHE A 25 -0.26 5.92 3.27
CA PHE A 25 -1.30 5.23 3.99
C PHE A 25 -1.18 5.48 5.49
N LEU A 26 0.05 5.51 5.98
CA LEU A 26 0.30 5.70 7.41
C LEU A 26 0.25 7.16 7.82
N SER A 27 0.74 8.05 6.98
CA SER A 27 0.77 9.48 7.32
C SER A 27 0.89 10.32 6.06
N ASP A 28 -0.09 11.17 5.86
CA ASP A 28 -0.06 12.17 4.81
C ASP A 28 -0.81 13.39 5.31
N PRO A 29 -0.12 14.32 5.99
CA PRO A 29 -0.78 15.48 6.61
C PRO A 29 -1.51 16.38 5.62
N ASP A 30 -1.01 16.45 4.38
CA ASP A 30 -1.59 17.34 3.37
C ASP A 30 -2.80 16.72 2.69
N ASP A 31 -2.86 15.39 2.66
CA ASP A 31 -3.94 14.67 1.99
C ASP A 31 -4.18 13.33 2.71
N PRO A 32 -4.77 13.38 3.90
CA PRO A 32 -4.91 12.18 4.74
C PRO A 32 -5.68 11.06 4.06
N THR A 33 -5.27 9.84 4.36
CA THR A 33 -5.99 8.67 3.91
C THR A 33 -7.37 8.62 4.60
N PRO A 34 -8.45 8.44 3.83
CA PRO A 34 -9.78 8.34 4.42
C PRO A 34 -9.83 7.23 5.48
N GLY A 35 -10.41 7.55 6.62
CA GLY A 35 -10.53 6.60 7.73
C GLY A 35 -9.26 6.41 8.53
N GLY A 36 -8.20 7.14 8.22
CA GLY A 36 -6.91 6.96 8.89
C GLY A 36 -6.94 7.20 10.39
N GLU A 37 -7.88 7.96 10.87
CA GLU A 37 -8.02 8.22 12.31
C GLU A 37 -8.33 6.96 13.11
N SER A 38 -8.82 5.92 12.46
CA SER A 38 -9.11 4.65 13.12
C SER A 38 -7.93 3.68 13.08
N LEU A 39 -6.86 4.04 12.37
CA LEU A 39 -5.72 3.16 12.19
C LEU A 39 -4.73 3.32 13.33
N ASP A 40 -4.33 2.20 13.92
CA ASP A 40 -3.27 2.19 14.92
C ASP A 40 -1.92 2.21 14.21
N VAL A 41 -1.49 3.41 13.84
CA VAL A 41 -0.28 3.61 13.03
C VAL A 41 0.96 3.09 13.76
N ALA A 42 0.99 3.20 15.09
CA ALA A 42 2.14 2.76 15.86
C ALA A 42 2.42 1.27 15.68
N ARG A 43 1.40 0.49 15.34
CA ARG A 43 1.54 -0.96 15.15
C ARG A 43 1.73 -1.32 13.68
N CYS A 44 1.76 -0.35 12.80
CA CYS A 44 1.95 -0.57 11.37
C CYS A 44 3.43 -0.39 11.02
N ASP A 45 4.21 -1.40 11.33
CA ASP A 45 5.67 -1.38 11.19
C ASP A 45 6.18 -2.24 10.04
N PHE A 46 5.31 -2.55 9.10
CA PHE A 46 5.59 -3.40 7.95
C PHE A 46 5.94 -4.83 8.33
N SER A 47 5.63 -5.25 9.55
CA SER A 47 5.75 -6.65 9.95
C SER A 47 4.56 -7.44 9.42
N VAL A 48 4.72 -8.76 9.38
CA VAL A 48 3.61 -9.65 9.02
C VAL A 48 2.47 -9.50 10.03
N GLU A 49 2.82 -9.33 11.30
CA GLU A 49 1.83 -9.14 12.36
C GLU A 49 0.97 -7.89 12.13
N SER A 50 1.53 -6.87 11.50
CA SER A 50 0.77 -5.65 11.24
C SER A 50 -0.40 -5.88 10.28
N LEU A 51 -0.39 -6.97 9.52
CA LEU A 51 -1.52 -7.30 8.66
C LEU A 51 -2.79 -7.55 9.47
N GLY A 52 -2.66 -8.04 10.70
CA GLY A 52 -3.80 -8.16 11.61
C GLY A 52 -4.37 -6.81 12.01
N VAL A 53 -3.49 -5.82 12.16
CA VAL A 53 -3.92 -4.44 12.44
C VAL A 53 -4.70 -3.87 11.26
N ILE A 54 -4.21 -4.14 10.04
CA ILE A 54 -4.90 -3.69 8.83
C ILE A 54 -6.27 -4.35 8.71
N ASP A 55 -6.34 -5.65 8.98
CA ASP A 55 -7.60 -6.38 8.90
C ASP A 55 -8.63 -5.80 9.86
N ALA A 56 -8.23 -5.55 11.10
CA ALA A 56 -9.13 -4.95 12.09
C ALA A 56 -9.56 -3.54 11.67
N HIS A 57 -8.65 -2.77 11.08
CA HIS A 57 -8.96 -1.44 10.60
C HIS A 57 -10.00 -1.48 9.47
N LEU A 58 -9.83 -2.40 8.54
CA LEU A 58 -10.76 -2.55 7.43
C LEU A 58 -12.16 -2.97 7.93
N GLU A 59 -12.23 -3.78 8.98
CA GLU A 59 -13.50 -4.12 9.58
C GLU A 59 -14.22 -2.91 10.15
N VAL A 60 -13.48 -2.00 10.78
CA VAL A 60 -14.04 -0.74 11.27
C VAL A 60 -14.56 0.09 10.10
N LEU A 61 -13.79 0.20 9.03
CA LEU A 61 -14.17 1.01 7.87
C LEU A 61 -15.30 0.41 7.08
N ARG A 62 -15.52 -0.89 7.20
CA ARG A 62 -16.58 -1.58 6.49
C ARG A 62 -17.96 -1.01 6.82
N GLY A 63 -18.12 -0.49 8.03
CA GLY A 63 -19.35 0.16 8.43
C GLY A 63 -19.50 1.57 7.90
N ARG A 64 -18.48 2.12 7.29
CA ARG A 64 -18.51 3.45 6.73
C ARG A 64 -18.70 3.38 5.23
N ARG A 65 -19.47 4.29 4.69
CA ARG A 65 -19.75 4.30 3.26
C ARG A 65 -18.75 5.18 2.54
N LEU A 66 -17.57 4.64 2.30
CA LEU A 66 -16.57 5.33 1.49
C LEU A 66 -16.86 5.03 0.03
N GLU A 67 -16.90 6.07 -0.79
CA GLU A 67 -17.22 5.94 -2.20
C GLU A 67 -16.35 6.86 -3.04
N GLY A 68 -16.26 6.55 -4.33
CA GLY A 68 -15.58 7.41 -5.30
C GLY A 68 -14.12 7.58 -4.99
N PRO A 69 -13.60 8.82 -5.13
CA PRO A 69 -12.18 9.08 -4.93
C PRO A 69 -11.65 8.71 -3.55
N ALA A 70 -12.48 8.86 -2.51
CA ALA A 70 -12.06 8.50 -1.16
C ALA A 70 -11.80 7.01 -1.04
N LEU A 71 -12.71 6.19 -1.58
CA LEU A 71 -12.53 4.75 -1.56
C LEU A 71 -11.31 4.35 -2.37
N MET A 72 -11.12 4.96 -3.54
CA MET A 72 -9.99 4.66 -4.41
C MET A 72 -8.66 4.97 -3.73
N LYS A 73 -8.58 6.11 -3.05
CA LYS A 73 -7.39 6.49 -2.31
C LYS A 73 -7.07 5.48 -1.22
N LEU A 74 -8.08 5.07 -0.46
CA LEU A 74 -7.91 4.08 0.58
C LEU A 74 -7.41 2.76 0.00
N VAL A 75 -8.04 2.29 -1.07
CA VAL A 75 -7.69 1.02 -1.70
C VAL A 75 -6.25 1.03 -2.21
N LEU A 76 -5.86 2.10 -2.90
CA LEU A 76 -4.50 2.19 -3.44
C LEU A 76 -3.46 2.23 -2.34
N ARG A 77 -3.67 3.05 -1.34
CA ARG A 77 -2.68 3.21 -0.26
C ARG A 77 -2.62 2.00 0.65
N CYS A 78 -3.77 1.45 1.01
CA CYS A 78 -3.82 0.25 1.84
C CYS A 78 -3.24 -0.94 1.09
N GLY A 79 -3.58 -1.09 -0.18
CA GLY A 79 -3.03 -2.16 -1.01
C GLY A 79 -1.52 -2.05 -1.15
N ALA A 80 -1.00 -0.82 -1.28
CA ALA A 80 0.44 -0.61 -1.33
C ALA A 80 1.11 -1.04 -0.02
N TYR A 81 0.48 -0.73 1.12
CA TYR A 81 1.02 -1.16 2.40
C TYR A 81 1.09 -2.69 2.49
N VAL A 82 -0.01 -3.36 2.19
CA VAL A 82 -0.06 -4.82 2.25
C VAL A 82 0.96 -5.43 1.30
N GLY A 83 1.05 -4.90 0.09
CA GLY A 83 2.02 -5.38 -0.89
C GLY A 83 3.46 -5.17 -0.44
N GLU A 84 3.73 -4.06 0.23
CA GLU A 84 5.07 -3.81 0.76
C GLU A 84 5.43 -4.81 1.86
N VAL A 85 4.47 -5.17 2.72
CA VAL A 85 4.71 -6.21 3.72
C VAL A 85 5.07 -7.53 3.03
N VAL A 86 4.31 -7.90 2.01
CA VAL A 86 4.57 -9.13 1.27
C VAL A 86 5.95 -9.08 0.61
N ARG A 87 6.26 -7.97 -0.05
CA ARG A 87 7.54 -7.82 -0.75
C ARG A 87 8.72 -7.96 0.20
N ARG A 88 8.61 -7.34 1.37
CA ARG A 88 9.69 -7.34 2.35
C ARG A 88 9.90 -8.69 3.02
N HIS A 89 8.85 -9.49 3.11
CA HIS A 89 8.89 -10.73 3.87
C HIS A 89 8.75 -12.00 3.02
N ALA A 90 8.60 -11.88 1.72
CA ALA A 90 8.56 -13.02 0.83
C ALA A 90 9.97 -13.54 0.64
N ALA A 91 10.43 -14.32 1.58
CA ALA A 91 11.81 -14.77 1.64
C ALA A 91 12.02 -15.97 0.73
N THR A 92 12.64 -15.76 -0.39
CA THR A 92 12.93 -16.87 -1.30
C THR A 92 14.31 -16.76 -1.91
N GLY A 93 15.14 -15.86 -1.42
CA GLY A 93 16.44 -15.63 -2.00
C GLY A 93 16.41 -14.77 -3.25
N LYS A 94 15.23 -14.39 -3.69
CA LYS A 94 15.07 -13.49 -4.84
C LYS A 94 14.34 -12.24 -4.39
N PRO A 95 14.78 -11.06 -4.86
CA PRO A 95 14.03 -9.85 -4.54
C PRO A 95 12.69 -9.85 -5.26
N TRP A 96 11.69 -9.35 -4.59
CA TRP A 96 10.38 -9.14 -5.17
C TRP A 96 10.22 -7.68 -5.50
N HIS A 97 9.61 -7.39 -6.65
CA HIS A 97 9.44 -6.05 -7.15
C HIS A 97 8.00 -5.82 -7.58
N TRP A 98 7.58 -4.57 -7.46
CA TRP A 98 6.31 -4.17 -8.01
C TRP A 98 6.39 -4.15 -9.52
N ILE A 99 5.32 -4.59 -10.16
CA ILE A 99 5.20 -4.49 -11.61
C ILE A 99 3.86 -3.84 -11.94
N THR A 100 3.78 -3.25 -13.12
CA THR A 100 2.52 -2.72 -13.58
C THR A 100 1.68 -3.85 -14.16
N TYR A 101 0.39 -3.60 -14.28
CA TYR A 101 -0.51 -4.56 -14.87
C TYR A 101 -0.05 -4.97 -16.27
N ASP A 102 0.44 -4.01 -17.04
CA ASP A 102 0.86 -4.26 -18.41
C ASP A 102 2.11 -5.14 -18.51
N GLU A 103 2.84 -5.26 -17.43
CA GLU A 103 4.06 -6.08 -17.40
C GLU A 103 3.79 -7.49 -16.91
N ALA A 104 2.65 -7.69 -16.29
CA ALA A 104 2.28 -9.01 -15.82
C ALA A 104 1.84 -9.91 -16.99
#